data_60ac8d57cbc2342a7feb28f1547506c9
#
_entry.id   60ac8d57cbc2342a7feb28f1547506c9
#
_cell.length_a   1.000
_cell.length_b   1.000
_cell.length_c   1.000
_cell.angle_alpha   90.00
_cell.angle_beta   90.00
_cell.angle_gamma   90.00
#
_symmetry.space_group_name_H-M   'P 1'
#
loop_
_entity.id
_entity.type
_entity.pdbx_description
1 polymer ?
#
loop_
_entity_poly.entity_id
_entity_poly.type
_entity_poly.pdbx_seq_one_letter_code
_entity_poly.pdbx_strand_id
1 'polypeptide(L)'
;MSLAIETIGLTRDFGKVRAVDAIDLRVERGTFYGFLGPNGAGKSTTIKMLTGLLAPSGGVMRILEQDVSDPTRARDVKRHVGVVPENLGLFENLTAREYLTFIGRMYLLPAATVRERTDELLVMMSLENEEKKLTLEYSHGMRKKLALAAALIPNPDLLFLDEPFEGVDAVASRVLRDILKRCVERGATVFLTSHVLEIVERLCTHVGIISRGKLVHQESMADIRAAGSLEERFLHLVGADQFERQRLSWLEA
;
A
#
# COMPACT_ATOMS: atom_id res chain seq x y z
N MET A 1 12.99 9.90 16.27
CA MET A 1 12.11 10.00 15.08
C MET A 1 10.80 9.31 15.41
N SER A 2 9.65 9.84 14.98
CA SER A 2 8.34 9.25 15.25
C SER A 2 8.03 8.18 14.18
N LEU A 3 7.44 7.05 14.59
CA LEU A 3 7.13 5.94 13.72
C LEU A 3 5.65 5.97 13.28
N ALA A 4 5.40 5.75 12.00
CA ALA A 4 4.05 5.52 11.49
C ALA A 4 3.64 4.05 11.67
N ILE A 5 4.60 3.14 11.53
CA ILE A 5 4.38 1.70 11.71
C ILE A 5 5.55 1.13 12.52
N GLU A 6 5.23 0.38 13.56
CA GLU A 6 6.20 -0.43 14.30
C GLU A 6 5.62 -1.82 14.55
N THR A 7 6.38 -2.86 14.20
CA THR A 7 6.02 -4.24 14.58
C THR A 7 7.19 -4.91 15.26
N ILE A 8 6.88 -5.79 16.20
CA ILE A 8 7.86 -6.60 16.93
C ILE A 8 7.38 -8.04 16.90
N GLY A 9 8.11 -8.90 16.20
CA GLY A 9 7.81 -10.32 16.06
C GLY A 9 6.46 -10.59 15.41
N LEU A 10 5.97 -9.71 14.49
CA LEU A 10 4.66 -9.86 13.86
C LEU A 10 4.58 -11.18 13.09
N THR A 11 3.62 -12.03 13.46
CA THR A 11 3.51 -13.38 12.93
C THR A 11 2.08 -13.69 12.50
N ARG A 12 1.94 -14.45 11.39
CA ARG A 12 0.65 -14.99 10.95
C ARG A 12 0.78 -16.42 10.47
N ASP A 13 0.04 -17.29 11.13
CA ASP A 13 -0.10 -18.71 10.80
C ASP A 13 -1.49 -18.98 10.19
N PHE A 14 -1.54 -19.78 9.12
CA PHE A 14 -2.73 -20.37 8.55
C PHE A 14 -2.63 -21.88 8.65
N GLY A 15 -3.14 -22.45 9.73
CA GLY A 15 -2.96 -23.85 10.06
C GLY A 15 -1.48 -24.20 10.20
N LYS A 16 -0.95 -25.01 9.27
CA LYS A 16 0.47 -25.42 9.25
C LYS A 16 1.38 -24.46 8.46
N VAL A 17 0.82 -23.48 7.76
CA VAL A 17 1.58 -22.55 6.91
C VAL A 17 1.80 -21.27 7.66
N ARG A 18 3.07 -20.90 7.88
CA ARG A 18 3.46 -19.60 8.42
C ARG A 18 3.65 -18.63 7.27
N ALA A 19 2.68 -17.74 7.08
CA ALA A 19 2.69 -16.77 5.99
C ALA A 19 3.51 -15.51 6.30
N VAL A 20 3.61 -15.15 7.59
CA VAL A 20 4.45 -14.06 8.10
C VAL A 20 5.14 -14.57 9.35
N ASP A 21 6.48 -14.43 9.41
CA ASP A 21 7.32 -15.04 10.43
C ASP A 21 8.18 -13.98 11.13
N ALA A 22 7.72 -13.56 12.29
CA ALA A 22 8.39 -12.67 13.23
C ALA A 22 8.96 -11.40 12.58
N ILE A 23 8.13 -10.62 11.86
CA ILE A 23 8.57 -9.38 11.19
C ILE A 23 8.71 -8.25 12.22
N ASP A 24 9.93 -7.66 12.24
CA ASP A 24 10.25 -6.42 12.94
C ASP A 24 10.35 -5.28 11.93
N LEU A 25 9.26 -4.53 11.76
CA LEU A 25 9.14 -3.46 10.77
C LEU A 25 9.14 -2.10 11.46
N ARG A 26 9.90 -1.14 10.92
CA ARG A 26 9.93 0.24 11.38
C ARG A 26 9.79 1.19 10.21
N VAL A 27 8.70 1.94 10.16
CA VAL A 27 8.42 2.92 9.12
C VAL A 27 8.30 4.30 9.74
N GLU A 28 9.15 5.22 9.35
CA GLU A 28 9.15 6.59 9.85
C GLU A 28 7.97 7.39 9.27
N ARG A 29 7.47 8.36 10.03
CA ARG A 29 6.45 9.29 9.53
C ARG A 29 6.98 10.15 8.39
N GLY A 30 6.10 10.50 7.45
CA GLY A 30 6.44 11.34 6.30
C GLY A 30 7.31 10.63 5.27
N THR A 31 7.37 9.29 5.28
CA THR A 31 8.13 8.52 4.31
C THR A 31 7.24 7.90 3.24
N PHE A 32 7.82 7.69 2.07
CA PHE A 32 7.25 6.85 1.04
C PHE A 32 7.97 5.48 1.13
N TYR A 33 7.30 4.50 1.72
CA TYR A 33 7.88 3.19 2.03
C TYR A 33 7.39 2.12 1.06
N GLY A 34 8.32 1.47 0.37
CA GLY A 34 8.06 0.33 -0.52
C GLY A 34 8.26 -1.00 0.21
N PHE A 35 7.28 -1.89 0.17
CA PHE A 35 7.38 -3.23 0.75
C PHE A 35 7.39 -4.26 -0.37
N LEU A 36 8.59 -4.73 -0.69
CA LEU A 36 8.90 -5.56 -1.85
C LEU A 36 8.99 -7.03 -1.51
N GLY A 37 8.65 -7.88 -2.46
CA GLY A 37 8.85 -9.32 -2.35
C GLY A 37 8.21 -10.08 -3.50
N PRO A 38 8.62 -11.31 -3.77
CA PRO A 38 8.00 -12.15 -4.78
C PRO A 38 6.54 -12.49 -4.42
N ASN A 39 5.80 -13.02 -5.38
CA ASN A 39 4.45 -13.50 -5.13
C ASN A 39 4.46 -14.60 -4.06
N GLY A 40 3.51 -14.53 -3.12
CA GLY A 40 3.47 -15.46 -1.99
C GLY A 40 4.46 -15.16 -0.84
N ALA A 41 5.27 -14.10 -0.93
CA ALA A 41 6.24 -13.75 0.13
C ALA A 41 5.59 -13.29 1.45
N GLY A 42 4.29 -12.93 1.47
CA GLY A 42 3.58 -12.46 2.66
C GLY A 42 3.17 -10.98 2.64
N LYS A 43 3.38 -10.25 1.52
CA LYS A 43 3.08 -8.81 1.40
C LYS A 43 1.63 -8.47 1.75
N SER A 44 0.66 -9.02 1.02
CA SER A 44 -0.77 -8.74 1.24
C SER A 44 -1.25 -9.25 2.60
N THR A 45 -0.66 -10.33 3.14
CA THR A 45 -0.94 -10.80 4.49
C THR A 45 -0.47 -9.77 5.53
N THR A 46 0.74 -9.22 5.35
CA THR A 46 1.29 -8.19 6.24
C THR A 46 0.41 -6.93 6.20
N ILE A 47 0.06 -6.43 5.01
CA ILE A 47 -0.83 -5.25 4.88
C ILE A 47 -2.20 -5.50 5.55
N LYS A 48 -2.79 -6.68 5.38
CA LYS A 48 -4.07 -7.03 6.03
C LYS A 48 -3.98 -7.03 7.56
N MET A 49 -2.84 -7.43 8.12
CA MET A 49 -2.61 -7.31 9.57
C MET A 49 -2.45 -5.85 10.00
N LEU A 50 -1.60 -5.08 9.30
CA LEU A 50 -1.34 -3.67 9.60
C LEU A 50 -2.61 -2.79 9.54
N THR A 51 -3.55 -3.14 8.64
CA THR A 51 -4.83 -2.44 8.49
C THR A 51 -5.94 -2.98 9.41
N GLY A 52 -5.65 -4.04 10.18
CA GLY A 52 -6.62 -4.68 11.06
C GLY A 52 -7.72 -5.47 10.35
N LEU A 53 -7.52 -5.82 9.06
CA LEU A 53 -8.39 -6.73 8.30
C LEU A 53 -8.14 -8.20 8.65
N LEU A 54 -6.96 -8.49 9.23
CA LEU A 54 -6.55 -9.82 9.66
C LEU A 54 -5.88 -9.71 11.03
N ALA A 55 -6.32 -10.50 11.99
CA ALA A 55 -5.67 -10.56 13.30
C ALA A 55 -4.31 -11.27 13.17
N PRO A 56 -3.22 -10.78 13.81
CA PRO A 56 -1.97 -11.50 13.89
C PRO A 56 -2.12 -12.77 14.75
N SER A 57 -1.27 -13.77 14.53
CA SER A 57 -1.15 -14.95 15.39
C SER A 57 -0.20 -14.69 16.59
N GLY A 58 0.66 -13.68 16.48
CA GLY A 58 1.60 -13.27 17.52
C GLY A 58 2.33 -11.99 17.16
N GLY A 59 3.09 -11.47 18.13
CA GLY A 59 3.81 -10.21 18.02
C GLY A 59 3.02 -8.99 18.48
N VAL A 60 3.68 -7.82 18.40
CA VAL A 60 3.11 -6.52 18.78
C VAL A 60 3.08 -5.63 17.56
N MET A 61 2.03 -4.80 17.44
CA MET A 61 1.87 -3.86 16.35
C MET A 61 1.41 -2.50 16.87
N ARG A 62 2.14 -1.45 16.48
CA ARG A 62 1.77 -0.07 16.72
C ARG A 62 1.61 0.66 15.40
N ILE A 63 0.51 1.36 15.24
CA ILE A 63 0.21 2.20 14.09
C ILE A 63 0.01 3.63 14.58
N LEU A 64 0.72 4.58 13.97
CA LEU A 64 0.76 5.99 14.41
C LEU A 64 1.06 6.11 15.92
N GLU A 65 2.01 5.28 16.39
CA GLU A 65 2.47 5.19 17.80
C GLU A 65 1.43 4.61 18.77
N GLN A 66 0.23 4.22 18.28
CA GLN A 66 -0.82 3.62 19.10
C GLN A 66 -0.77 2.09 19.04
N ASP A 67 -0.87 1.44 20.18
CA ASP A 67 -1.05 0.00 20.25
C ASP A 67 -2.46 -0.38 19.77
N VAL A 68 -2.51 -1.04 18.61
CA VAL A 68 -3.78 -1.41 17.96
C VAL A 68 -4.34 -2.76 18.43
N SER A 69 -3.74 -3.38 19.45
CA SER A 69 -4.35 -4.52 20.15
C SER A 69 -5.54 -4.08 21.02
N ASP A 70 -5.56 -2.82 21.46
CA ASP A 70 -6.71 -2.19 22.12
C ASP A 70 -7.76 -1.77 21.08
N PRO A 71 -8.99 -2.32 21.11
CA PRO A 71 -10.04 -2.01 20.14
C PRO A 71 -10.42 -0.53 20.08
N THR A 72 -10.32 0.21 21.20
CA THR A 72 -10.63 1.65 21.24
C THR A 72 -9.59 2.44 20.47
N ARG A 73 -8.31 2.21 20.77
CA ARG A 73 -7.18 2.83 20.05
C ARG A 73 -7.18 2.45 18.56
N ALA A 74 -7.42 1.17 18.25
CA ALA A 74 -7.53 0.70 16.87
C ALA A 74 -8.61 1.45 16.08
N ARG A 75 -9.77 1.77 16.71
CA ARG A 75 -10.83 2.55 16.08
C ARG A 75 -10.39 3.99 15.81
N ASP A 76 -9.72 4.62 16.73
CA ASP A 76 -9.25 6.00 16.57
C ASP A 76 -8.17 6.07 15.49
N VAL A 77 -7.22 5.14 15.49
CA VAL A 77 -6.19 5.02 14.44
C VAL A 77 -6.82 4.88 13.05
N LYS A 78 -7.88 4.09 12.89
CA LYS A 78 -8.55 3.87 11.59
C LYS A 78 -9.08 5.16 10.97
N ARG A 79 -9.37 6.20 11.74
CA ARG A 79 -9.80 7.50 11.23
C ARG A 79 -8.69 8.27 10.53
N HIS A 80 -7.44 7.92 10.82
CA HIS A 80 -6.22 8.53 10.28
C HIS A 80 -5.54 7.66 9.21
N VAL A 81 -6.18 6.57 8.83
CA VAL A 81 -5.63 5.57 7.89
C VAL A 81 -6.51 5.46 6.66
N GLY A 82 -5.90 5.58 5.48
CA GLY A 82 -6.52 5.24 4.20
C GLY A 82 -5.99 3.91 3.69
N VAL A 83 -6.84 3.10 3.06
CA VAL A 83 -6.47 1.77 2.55
C VAL A 83 -6.96 1.59 1.13
N VAL A 84 -6.06 1.17 0.24
CA VAL A 84 -6.40 0.66 -1.10
C VAL A 84 -5.96 -0.81 -1.13
N PRO A 85 -6.86 -1.76 -0.97
CA PRO A 85 -6.53 -3.18 -1.03
C PRO A 85 -6.33 -3.63 -2.48
N GLU A 86 -5.64 -4.76 -2.69
CA GLU A 86 -5.48 -5.41 -4.00
C GLU A 86 -6.84 -5.67 -4.66
N ASN A 87 -7.76 -6.30 -3.92
CA ASN A 87 -9.16 -6.43 -4.32
C ASN A 87 -9.95 -5.22 -3.84
N LEU A 88 -10.30 -4.33 -4.74
CA LEU A 88 -10.81 -3.00 -4.41
C LEU A 88 -12.13 -2.99 -3.64
N GLY A 89 -12.99 -4.01 -3.81
CA GLY A 89 -14.25 -4.16 -3.06
C GLY A 89 -15.19 -2.96 -3.18
N LEU A 90 -15.22 -2.29 -4.34
CA LEU A 90 -16.12 -1.16 -4.57
C LEU A 90 -17.58 -1.62 -4.59
N PHE A 91 -18.49 -0.78 -4.09
CA PHE A 91 -19.93 -1.02 -4.23
C PHE A 91 -20.36 -0.77 -5.67
N GLU A 92 -20.54 -1.84 -6.43
CA GLU A 92 -20.74 -1.82 -7.89
C GLU A 92 -22.00 -1.05 -8.34
N ASN A 93 -23.00 -0.94 -7.50
CA ASN A 93 -24.28 -0.27 -7.71
C ASN A 93 -24.33 1.18 -7.23
N LEU A 94 -23.21 1.78 -6.88
CA LEU A 94 -23.08 3.20 -6.58
C LEU A 94 -22.33 3.91 -7.71
N THR A 95 -22.68 5.18 -7.92
CA THR A 95 -21.86 6.10 -8.70
C THR A 95 -20.62 6.50 -7.91
N ALA A 96 -19.59 7.06 -8.56
CA ALA A 96 -18.39 7.52 -7.88
C ALA A 96 -18.68 8.55 -6.78
N ARG A 97 -19.58 9.49 -7.06
CA ARG A 97 -20.01 10.52 -6.10
C ARG A 97 -20.71 9.92 -4.88
N GLU A 98 -21.62 8.99 -5.11
CA GLU A 98 -22.32 8.29 -4.01
C GLU A 98 -21.34 7.47 -3.18
N TYR A 99 -20.42 6.77 -3.84
CA TYR A 99 -19.39 5.98 -3.16
C TYR A 99 -18.48 6.85 -2.28
N LEU A 100 -17.93 7.95 -2.80
CA LEU A 100 -17.09 8.87 -2.03
C LEU A 100 -17.88 9.54 -0.88
N THR A 101 -19.16 9.90 -1.13
CA THR A 101 -20.03 10.45 -0.09
C THR A 101 -20.28 9.43 1.01
N PHE A 102 -20.52 8.18 0.66
CA PHE A 102 -20.68 7.08 1.61
C PHE A 102 -19.43 6.92 2.49
N ILE A 103 -18.26 6.83 1.85
CA ILE A 103 -16.98 6.69 2.58
C ILE A 103 -16.76 7.88 3.52
N GLY A 104 -16.92 9.11 3.05
CA GLY A 104 -16.75 10.30 3.89
C GLY A 104 -17.67 10.30 5.13
N ARG A 105 -18.91 9.84 4.98
CA ARG A 105 -19.84 9.69 6.11
C ARG A 105 -19.41 8.57 7.08
N MET A 106 -18.88 7.46 6.57
CA MET A 106 -18.33 6.39 7.42
C MET A 106 -17.17 6.87 8.29
N TYR A 107 -16.38 7.81 7.79
CA TYR A 107 -15.32 8.50 8.56
C TYR A 107 -15.86 9.65 9.43
N LEU A 108 -17.18 9.82 9.54
CA LEU A 108 -17.86 10.84 10.34
C LEU A 108 -17.47 12.27 9.97
N LEU A 109 -17.12 12.51 8.70
CA LEU A 109 -16.80 13.86 8.22
C LEU A 109 -18.07 14.71 8.08
N PRO A 110 -17.99 16.04 8.32
CA PRO A 110 -19.07 16.96 8.05
C PRO A 110 -19.53 16.91 6.58
N ALA A 111 -20.83 17.01 6.31
CA ALA A 111 -21.38 16.88 4.96
C ALA A 111 -20.78 17.91 3.96
N ALA A 112 -20.50 19.14 4.42
CA ALA A 112 -19.86 20.16 3.59
C ALA A 112 -18.46 19.74 3.17
N THR A 113 -17.64 19.23 4.10
CA THR A 113 -16.27 18.72 3.83
C THR A 113 -16.30 17.53 2.89
N VAL A 114 -17.25 16.61 3.07
CA VAL A 114 -17.40 15.46 2.16
C VAL A 114 -17.69 15.91 0.74
N ARG A 115 -18.62 16.86 0.58
CA ARG A 115 -18.99 17.40 -0.73
C ARG A 115 -17.79 18.07 -1.42
N GLU A 116 -17.12 19.00 -0.73
CA GLU A 116 -15.96 19.73 -1.23
C GLU A 116 -14.86 18.76 -1.68
N ARG A 117 -14.44 17.83 -0.80
CA ARG A 117 -13.39 16.85 -1.12
C ARG A 117 -13.79 15.89 -2.25
N THR A 118 -15.08 15.52 -2.32
CA THR A 118 -15.59 14.68 -3.41
C THR A 118 -15.45 15.39 -4.76
N ASP A 119 -15.86 16.66 -4.84
CA ASP A 119 -15.74 17.46 -6.05
C ASP A 119 -14.27 17.59 -6.50
N GLU A 120 -13.37 17.93 -5.60
CA GLU A 120 -11.94 18.04 -5.87
C GLU A 120 -11.31 16.71 -6.31
N LEU A 121 -11.64 15.62 -5.63
CA LEU A 121 -11.09 14.30 -5.93
C LEU A 121 -11.59 13.76 -7.28
N LEU A 122 -12.85 13.95 -7.63
CA LEU A 122 -13.37 13.56 -8.94
C LEU A 122 -12.62 14.27 -10.07
N VAL A 123 -12.41 15.58 -9.95
CA VAL A 123 -11.62 16.36 -10.92
C VAL A 123 -10.17 15.88 -10.96
N MET A 124 -9.52 15.74 -9.79
CA MET A 124 -8.11 15.32 -9.69
C MET A 124 -7.87 13.94 -10.30
N MET A 125 -8.84 13.01 -10.15
CA MET A 125 -8.78 11.66 -10.72
C MET A 125 -9.25 11.61 -12.18
N SER A 126 -9.72 12.73 -12.77
CA SER A 126 -10.35 12.79 -14.09
C SER A 126 -11.53 11.81 -14.19
N LEU A 127 -12.41 11.85 -13.20
CA LEU A 127 -13.63 11.05 -13.09
C LEU A 127 -14.90 11.92 -13.12
N GLU A 128 -14.78 13.26 -13.22
CA GLU A 128 -15.90 14.19 -13.18
C GLU A 128 -16.91 13.98 -14.31
N ASN A 129 -16.46 13.56 -15.50
CA ASN A 129 -17.34 13.27 -16.64
C ASN A 129 -17.97 11.87 -16.57
N GLU A 130 -17.51 11.03 -15.66
CA GLU A 130 -17.96 9.66 -15.47
C GLU A 130 -18.83 9.48 -14.20
N GLU A 131 -19.07 10.56 -13.48
CA GLU A 131 -19.70 10.52 -12.15
C GLU A 131 -21.14 9.99 -12.13
N LYS A 132 -21.82 9.95 -13.29
CA LYS A 132 -23.20 9.41 -13.43
C LYS A 132 -23.23 7.91 -13.70
N LYS A 133 -22.10 7.32 -14.12
CA LYS A 133 -21.98 5.88 -14.35
C LYS A 133 -21.84 5.13 -13.04
N LEU A 134 -22.39 3.94 -12.99
CA LEU A 134 -22.16 3.03 -11.86
C LEU A 134 -20.71 2.56 -11.85
N THR A 135 -20.17 2.28 -10.68
CA THR A 135 -18.78 1.80 -10.56
C THR A 135 -18.57 0.44 -11.21
N LEU A 136 -19.64 -0.34 -11.43
CA LEU A 136 -19.62 -1.57 -12.22
C LEU A 136 -19.14 -1.32 -13.67
N GLU A 137 -19.47 -0.16 -14.25
CA GLU A 137 -19.15 0.21 -15.62
C GLU A 137 -17.73 0.80 -15.78
N TYR A 138 -17.03 0.98 -14.65
CA TYR A 138 -15.68 1.55 -14.63
C TYR A 138 -14.63 0.56 -15.13
N SER A 139 -13.69 1.06 -15.94
CA SER A 139 -12.47 0.31 -16.26
C SER A 139 -11.65 0.02 -14.99
N HIS A 140 -10.73 -0.94 -15.08
CA HIS A 140 -9.86 -1.27 -13.94
C HIS A 140 -9.08 -0.04 -13.43
N GLY A 141 -8.53 0.77 -14.34
CA GLY A 141 -7.85 2.02 -14.00
C GLY A 141 -8.75 3.05 -13.33
N MET A 142 -10.00 3.20 -13.79
CA MET A 142 -10.98 4.09 -13.16
C MET A 142 -11.36 3.60 -11.75
N ARG A 143 -11.50 2.29 -11.56
CA ARG A 143 -11.74 1.68 -10.24
C ARG A 143 -10.57 1.93 -9.29
N LYS A 144 -9.32 1.80 -9.74
CA LYS A 144 -8.12 2.12 -8.95
C LYS A 144 -8.07 3.60 -8.54
N LYS A 145 -8.36 4.51 -9.47
CA LYS A 145 -8.47 5.95 -9.19
C LYS A 145 -9.54 6.25 -8.13
N LEU A 146 -10.73 5.66 -8.28
CA LEU A 146 -11.82 5.84 -7.31
C LEU A 146 -11.46 5.26 -5.93
N ALA A 147 -10.81 4.11 -5.88
CA ALA A 147 -10.36 3.51 -4.62
C ALA A 147 -9.33 4.40 -3.91
N LEU A 148 -8.37 4.99 -4.66
CA LEU A 148 -7.44 5.95 -4.08
C LEU A 148 -8.15 7.24 -3.63
N ALA A 149 -9.09 7.77 -4.41
CA ALA A 149 -9.91 8.90 -4.00
C ALA A 149 -10.64 8.62 -2.68
N ALA A 150 -11.22 7.44 -2.55
CA ALA A 150 -11.89 7.00 -1.32
C ALA A 150 -10.93 6.91 -0.11
N ALA A 151 -9.71 6.40 -0.33
CA ALA A 151 -8.69 6.35 0.71
C ALA A 151 -8.20 7.74 1.13
N LEU A 152 -8.30 8.75 0.25
CA LEU A 152 -7.89 10.14 0.50
C LEU A 152 -8.98 11.01 1.14
N ILE A 153 -10.26 10.65 1.02
CA ILE A 153 -11.39 11.43 1.56
C ILE A 153 -11.19 11.84 3.03
N PRO A 154 -10.72 10.95 3.94
CA PRO A 154 -10.49 11.31 5.34
C PRO A 154 -9.27 12.21 5.56
N ASN A 155 -8.45 12.50 4.53
CA ASN A 155 -7.16 13.17 4.65
C ASN A 155 -6.22 12.43 5.63
N PRO A 156 -5.84 11.19 5.30
CA PRO A 156 -5.16 10.31 6.24
C PRO A 156 -3.71 10.72 6.51
N ASP A 157 -3.22 10.39 7.72
CA ASP A 157 -1.81 10.49 8.10
C ASP A 157 -0.98 9.31 7.58
N LEU A 158 -1.64 8.17 7.29
CA LEU A 158 -1.02 6.95 6.80
C LEU A 158 -1.88 6.30 5.72
N LEU A 159 -1.28 6.00 4.57
CA LEU A 159 -1.89 5.30 3.45
C LEU A 159 -1.27 3.91 3.29
N PHE A 160 -2.10 2.88 3.26
CA PHE A 160 -1.71 1.52 2.87
C PHE A 160 -2.24 1.22 1.47
N LEU A 161 -1.35 0.84 0.57
CA LEU A 161 -1.64 0.60 -0.85
C LEU A 161 -1.11 -0.77 -1.26
N ASP A 162 -2.02 -1.70 -1.56
CA ASP A 162 -1.64 -3.05 -1.99
C ASP A 162 -1.66 -3.12 -3.52
N GLU A 163 -0.47 -3.19 -4.15
CA GLU A 163 -0.24 -3.20 -5.61
C GLU A 163 -1.01 -2.08 -6.37
N PRO A 164 -0.87 -0.80 -5.98
CA PRO A 164 -1.75 0.28 -6.48
C PRO A 164 -1.57 0.57 -7.97
N PHE A 165 -0.47 0.17 -8.57
CA PHE A 165 -0.13 0.45 -9.98
C PHE A 165 -0.37 -0.74 -10.92
N GLU A 166 -0.72 -1.90 -10.39
CA GLU A 166 -0.99 -3.09 -11.18
C GLU A 166 -2.24 -2.89 -12.06
N GLY A 167 -2.12 -3.20 -13.37
CA GLY A 167 -3.21 -3.06 -14.33
C GLY A 167 -3.65 -1.61 -14.61
N VAL A 168 -2.84 -0.63 -14.24
CA VAL A 168 -3.10 0.80 -14.46
C VAL A 168 -2.26 1.30 -15.63
N ASP A 169 -2.88 2.00 -16.59
CA ASP A 169 -2.18 2.60 -17.71
C ASP A 169 -1.19 3.70 -17.28
N ALA A 170 -0.30 4.09 -18.18
CA ALA A 170 0.78 5.05 -17.90
C ALA A 170 0.26 6.43 -17.46
N VAL A 171 -0.87 6.89 -18.03
CA VAL A 171 -1.44 8.20 -17.71
C VAL A 171 -2.04 8.18 -16.30
N ALA A 172 -2.88 7.19 -16.00
CA ALA A 172 -3.44 7.02 -14.68
C ALA A 172 -2.35 6.78 -13.61
N SER A 173 -1.33 5.96 -13.92
CA SER A 173 -0.17 5.75 -13.03
C SER A 173 0.56 7.04 -12.70
N ARG A 174 0.71 7.95 -13.68
CA ARG A 174 1.32 9.27 -13.45
C ARG A 174 0.50 10.09 -12.46
N VAL A 175 -0.81 10.18 -12.68
CA VAL A 175 -1.73 10.91 -11.79
C VAL A 175 -1.65 10.37 -10.36
N LEU A 176 -1.72 9.04 -10.20
CA LEU A 176 -1.63 8.39 -8.89
C LEU A 176 -0.29 8.73 -8.19
N ARG A 177 0.83 8.63 -8.91
CA ARG A 177 2.15 8.97 -8.36
C ARG A 177 2.25 10.42 -7.90
N ASP A 178 1.77 11.36 -8.72
CA ASP A 178 1.82 12.79 -8.39
C ASP A 178 0.98 13.12 -7.15
N ILE A 179 -0.18 12.48 -7.00
CA ILE A 179 -1.02 12.62 -5.80
C ILE A 179 -0.31 12.06 -4.56
N LEU A 180 0.24 10.85 -4.65
CA LEU A 180 0.90 10.21 -3.52
C LEU A 180 2.15 10.98 -3.07
N LYS A 181 2.92 11.56 -4.00
CA LYS A 181 4.03 12.46 -3.68
C LYS A 181 3.56 13.66 -2.87
N ARG A 182 2.48 14.33 -3.32
CA ARG A 182 1.90 15.47 -2.59
C ARG A 182 1.43 15.08 -1.19
N CYS A 183 0.90 13.86 -1.01
CA CYS A 183 0.54 13.37 0.33
C CYS A 183 1.77 13.31 1.24
N VAL A 184 2.89 12.75 0.75
CA VAL A 184 4.14 12.67 1.52
C VAL A 184 4.74 14.05 1.79
N GLU A 185 4.76 14.94 0.81
CA GLU A 185 5.21 16.34 0.96
C GLU A 185 4.42 17.10 2.04
N ARG A 186 3.15 16.72 2.27
CA ARG A 186 2.30 17.25 3.34
C ARG A 186 2.48 16.55 4.69
N GLY A 187 3.39 15.59 4.78
CA GLY A 187 3.74 14.86 6.01
C GLY A 187 3.00 13.54 6.21
N ALA A 188 2.13 13.12 5.28
CA ALA A 188 1.54 11.78 5.34
C ALA A 188 2.60 10.71 5.04
N THR A 189 2.39 9.52 5.59
CA THR A 189 3.20 8.34 5.29
C THR A 189 2.50 7.47 4.26
N VAL A 190 3.21 6.99 3.25
CA VAL A 190 2.68 6.04 2.27
C VAL A 190 3.44 4.73 2.40
N PHE A 191 2.70 3.66 2.68
CA PHE A 191 3.20 2.30 2.68
C PHE A 191 2.57 1.54 1.51
N LEU A 192 3.38 1.16 0.53
CA LEU A 192 2.90 0.42 -0.62
C LEU A 192 3.59 -0.94 -0.75
N THR A 193 2.84 -1.94 -1.20
CA THR A 193 3.43 -3.17 -1.72
C THR A 193 3.63 -3.05 -3.23
N SER A 194 4.69 -3.65 -3.74
CA SER A 194 4.90 -3.81 -5.17
C SER A 194 5.81 -5.00 -5.47
N HIS A 195 5.63 -5.58 -6.63
CA HIS A 195 6.58 -6.50 -7.26
C HIS A 195 7.35 -5.82 -8.41
N VAL A 196 7.03 -4.55 -8.74
CA VAL A 196 7.66 -3.76 -9.80
C VAL A 196 8.71 -2.84 -9.19
N LEU A 197 9.98 -3.21 -9.31
CA LEU A 197 11.13 -2.51 -8.72
C LEU A 197 11.24 -1.06 -9.20
N GLU A 198 11.06 -0.80 -10.49
CA GLU A 198 11.15 0.54 -11.07
C GLU A 198 10.21 1.57 -10.41
N ILE A 199 9.01 1.14 -10.03
CA ILE A 199 8.03 2.00 -9.36
C ILE A 199 8.57 2.41 -7.99
N VAL A 200 9.11 1.44 -7.25
CA VAL A 200 9.68 1.66 -5.92
C VAL A 200 10.91 2.56 -5.99
N GLU A 201 11.82 2.32 -6.93
CA GLU A 201 13.01 3.17 -7.13
C GLU A 201 12.68 4.64 -7.40
N ARG A 202 11.58 4.89 -8.14
CA ARG A 202 11.16 6.25 -8.52
C ARG A 202 10.37 6.97 -7.42
N LEU A 203 9.68 6.25 -6.55
CA LEU A 203 8.75 6.83 -5.60
C LEU A 203 9.22 6.76 -4.17
N CYS A 204 9.82 5.63 -3.78
CA CYS A 204 10.05 5.35 -2.38
C CYS A 204 11.31 6.05 -1.86
N THR A 205 11.25 6.44 -0.60
CA THR A 205 12.39 6.95 0.17
C THR A 205 13.06 5.82 0.97
N HIS A 206 12.29 4.81 1.33
CA HIS A 206 12.73 3.62 2.06
C HIS A 206 12.10 2.37 1.49
N VAL A 207 12.74 1.24 1.70
CA VAL A 207 12.28 -0.05 1.22
C VAL A 207 12.48 -1.13 2.28
N GLY A 208 11.51 -2.05 2.35
CA GLY A 208 11.61 -3.32 3.07
C GLY A 208 11.45 -4.47 2.08
N ILE A 209 12.31 -5.48 2.17
CA ILE A 209 12.23 -6.67 1.32
C ILE A 209 11.79 -7.85 2.16
N ILE A 210 10.68 -8.45 1.76
CA ILE A 210 10.13 -9.67 2.39
C ILE A 210 10.36 -10.87 1.47
N SER A 211 10.84 -11.96 2.04
CA SER A 211 10.99 -13.25 1.36
C SER A 211 10.59 -14.37 2.29
N ARG A 212 9.75 -15.30 1.81
CA ARG A 212 9.26 -16.46 2.57
C ARG A 212 8.73 -16.12 3.97
N GLY A 213 7.95 -15.04 4.06
CA GLY A 213 7.34 -14.56 5.28
C GLY A 213 8.26 -13.75 6.21
N LYS A 214 9.53 -13.57 5.88
CA LYS A 214 10.52 -12.85 6.71
C LYS A 214 10.93 -11.52 6.09
N LEU A 215 11.04 -10.48 6.90
CA LEU A 215 11.70 -9.23 6.48
C LEU A 215 13.20 -9.49 6.43
N VAL A 216 13.74 -9.61 5.21
CA VAL A 216 15.15 -9.94 4.99
C VAL A 216 16.03 -8.70 4.90
N HIS A 217 15.44 -7.54 4.62
CA HIS A 217 16.17 -6.28 4.52
C HIS A 217 15.23 -5.07 4.73
N GLN A 218 15.77 -4.00 5.31
CA GLN A 218 15.12 -2.69 5.42
C GLN A 218 16.17 -1.60 5.36
N GLU A 219 16.06 -0.65 4.40
CA GLU A 219 17.08 0.36 4.16
C GLU A 219 16.49 1.61 3.48
N SER A 220 17.21 2.74 3.52
CA SER A 220 16.84 3.92 2.73
C SER A 220 17.20 3.72 1.25
N MET A 221 16.41 4.33 0.36
CA MET A 221 16.74 4.31 -1.08
C MET A 221 18.00 5.09 -1.42
N ALA A 222 18.43 6.01 -0.55
CA ALA A 222 19.68 6.73 -0.70
C ALA A 222 20.88 5.78 -0.52
N ASP A 223 20.85 4.94 0.52
CA ASP A 223 21.89 3.97 0.81
C ASP A 223 21.97 2.87 -0.26
N ILE A 224 20.80 2.39 -0.73
CA ILE A 224 20.74 1.43 -1.85
C ILE A 224 21.42 2.01 -3.09
N ARG A 225 21.07 3.24 -3.50
CA ARG A 225 21.67 3.90 -4.67
C ARG A 225 23.18 4.14 -4.52
N ALA A 226 23.65 4.37 -3.31
CA ALA A 226 25.09 4.50 -3.03
C ALA A 226 25.85 3.17 -3.15
N ALA A 227 25.16 2.04 -2.90
CA ALA A 227 25.75 0.70 -2.93
C ALA A 227 25.55 -0.06 -4.27
N GLY A 228 24.68 0.45 -5.18
CA GLY A 228 24.37 -0.19 -6.46
C GLY A 228 22.93 0.04 -6.89
N SER A 229 22.23 -1.00 -7.36
CA SER A 229 20.82 -0.94 -7.76
C SER A 229 19.90 -1.70 -6.81
N LEU A 230 18.63 -1.27 -6.76
CA LEU A 230 17.60 -2.01 -6.01
C LEU A 230 17.40 -3.42 -6.60
N GLU A 231 17.51 -3.55 -7.92
CA GLU A 231 17.33 -4.84 -8.60
C GLU A 231 18.40 -5.85 -8.18
N GLU A 232 19.68 -5.48 -8.22
CA GLU A 232 20.78 -6.36 -7.77
C GLU A 232 20.60 -6.77 -6.30
N ARG A 233 20.26 -5.79 -5.45
CA ARG A 233 20.02 -6.05 -4.02
C ARG A 233 18.84 -7.01 -3.83
N PHE A 234 17.74 -6.80 -4.55
CA PHE A 234 16.56 -7.64 -4.48
C PHE A 234 16.84 -9.07 -4.93
N LEU A 235 17.47 -9.25 -6.10
CA LEU A 235 17.81 -10.57 -6.65
C LEU A 235 18.71 -11.37 -5.69
N HIS A 236 19.72 -10.72 -5.15
CA HIS A 236 20.62 -11.34 -4.16
C HIS A 236 19.86 -11.79 -2.89
N LEU A 237 18.98 -10.95 -2.35
CA LEU A 237 18.26 -11.24 -1.09
C LEU A 237 17.13 -12.27 -1.23
N VAL A 238 16.46 -12.33 -2.40
CA VAL A 238 15.41 -13.32 -2.62
C VAL A 238 15.92 -14.65 -3.15
N GLY A 239 17.24 -14.75 -3.41
CA GLY A 239 17.89 -15.98 -3.85
C GLY A 239 17.66 -16.30 -5.34
N ALA A 240 17.41 -15.29 -6.18
CA ALA A 240 17.22 -15.47 -7.61
C ALA A 240 18.53 -15.85 -8.36
N ASP A 241 19.69 -15.61 -7.77
CA ASP A 241 21.01 -16.01 -8.30
C ASP A 241 21.13 -17.52 -8.56
N GLN A 242 20.23 -18.34 -8.00
CA GLN A 242 20.19 -19.77 -8.25
C GLN A 242 19.52 -20.16 -9.59
N PHE A 243 18.74 -19.26 -10.21
CA PHE A 243 18.07 -19.52 -11.49
C PHE A 243 18.98 -19.33 -12.70
N GLU A 244 20.08 -18.56 -12.61
CA GLU A 244 21.04 -18.39 -13.70
C GLU A 244 21.78 -19.69 -14.12
N ARG A 245 21.67 -20.76 -13.32
CA ARG A 245 22.38 -22.03 -13.60
C ARG A 245 21.60 -23.04 -14.43
N GLN A 246 20.34 -22.78 -14.77
CA GLN A 246 19.61 -23.62 -15.72
C GLN A 246 19.90 -23.18 -17.15
N ARG A 247 21.01 -23.63 -17.70
CA ARG A 247 21.36 -23.44 -19.12
C ARG A 247 20.39 -24.24 -19.99
N LEU A 248 19.77 -23.57 -20.94
CA LEU A 248 18.95 -24.23 -21.96
C LEU A 248 19.92 -24.66 -23.07
N SER A 249 20.26 -25.96 -23.11
CA SER A 249 21.25 -26.50 -24.03
C SER A 249 20.95 -26.27 -25.53
N TRP A 250 19.70 -25.98 -25.86
CA TRP A 250 19.25 -25.65 -27.22
C TRP A 250 19.35 -24.16 -27.59
N LEU A 251 19.66 -23.28 -26.62
CA LEU A 251 19.93 -21.85 -26.86
C LEU A 251 21.45 -21.57 -27.04
N GLU A 252 22.28 -22.55 -26.77
CA GLU A 252 23.75 -22.40 -26.85
C GLU A 252 24.32 -22.96 -28.18
N ALA A 253 23.50 -23.16 -29.22
CA ALA A 253 23.89 -23.65 -30.53
C ALA A 253 24.13 -22.49 -31.52
#